data_517b7c6522de494eac1adab180665e72
#
_entry.id   517b7c6522de494eac1adab180665e72
#
_cell.length_a   1.000
_cell.length_b   1.000
_cell.length_c   1.000
_cell.angle_alpha   90.00
_cell.angle_beta   90.00
_cell.angle_gamma   90.00
#
_symmetry.space_group_name_H-M   'P 1'
#
loop_
_entity.id
_entity.type
_entity.pdbx_description
1 polymer ?
#
loop_
_entity_poly.entity_id
_entity_poly.type
_entity_poly.pdbx_seq_one_letter_code
_entity_poly.pdbx_strand_id
1 'polypeptide(L)'
;MEAPVVAEVNIFDFDDTLVKTKSHIYLTTRDGEFVSLTPGEYAVYEPQPGDTFDFSDFEQVKSPTPISHMLLKLHYAIRNLGPANVFILTARGHAEPIRIFLEEMGVSGIDIIALGDSNPQAKAAVIRDEILSRGVKLVKFFDDSSKNVAAVKALRYDPEIPSDVRIISVKV
;
A
#
# COMPACT_ATOMS: atom_id res chain seq x y z
N MET A 1 12.29 -10.39 -34.67
CA MET A 1 12.73 -9.61 -33.49
C MET A 1 11.50 -9.12 -32.77
N GLU A 2 11.30 -9.61 -31.56
CA GLU A 2 10.17 -9.14 -30.75
C GLU A 2 10.46 -7.72 -30.26
N ALA A 3 9.42 -6.87 -30.24
CA ALA A 3 9.54 -5.55 -29.64
C ALA A 3 9.90 -5.70 -28.13
N PRO A 4 10.77 -4.85 -27.56
CA PRO A 4 11.10 -4.94 -26.17
C PRO A 4 9.82 -4.78 -25.33
N VAL A 5 9.53 -5.77 -24.48
CA VAL A 5 8.42 -5.71 -23.54
C VAL A 5 8.79 -4.69 -22.48
N VAL A 6 8.02 -3.62 -22.38
CA VAL A 6 8.19 -2.65 -21.28
C VAL A 6 7.76 -3.33 -20.00
N ALA A 7 8.70 -3.51 -19.08
CA ALA A 7 8.41 -4.11 -17.79
C ALA A 7 7.57 -3.12 -16.96
N GLU A 8 6.31 -3.46 -16.80
CA GLU A 8 5.35 -2.69 -16.00
C GLU A 8 5.05 -3.43 -14.70
N VAL A 9 4.97 -2.70 -13.61
CA VAL A 9 4.54 -3.19 -12.30
C VAL A 9 3.40 -2.30 -11.80
N ASN A 10 2.37 -2.94 -11.26
CA ASN A 10 1.29 -2.24 -10.57
C ASN A 10 1.33 -2.55 -9.08
N ILE A 11 1.23 -1.52 -8.25
CA ILE A 11 1.33 -1.58 -6.79
C ILE A 11 0.09 -0.97 -6.19
N PHE A 12 -0.58 -1.73 -5.34
CA PHE A 12 -1.83 -1.30 -4.68
C PHE A 12 -1.62 -1.25 -3.17
N ASP A 13 -2.02 -0.16 -2.56
CA ASP A 13 -2.29 -0.11 -1.14
C ASP A 13 -3.50 -0.99 -0.80
N PHE A 14 -3.69 -1.33 0.46
CA PHE A 14 -4.77 -2.22 0.89
C PHE A 14 -5.92 -1.46 1.53
N ASP A 15 -5.70 -0.90 2.72
CA ASP A 15 -6.75 -0.22 3.48
C ASP A 15 -7.22 1.06 2.79
N ASP A 16 -8.53 1.21 2.63
CA ASP A 16 -9.19 2.33 1.95
C ASP A 16 -8.83 2.47 0.47
N THR A 17 -8.13 1.51 -0.10
CA THR A 17 -7.82 1.40 -1.53
C THR A 17 -8.53 0.20 -2.15
N LEU A 18 -8.30 -1.00 -1.66
CA LEU A 18 -8.96 -2.24 -2.11
C LEU A 18 -10.15 -2.62 -1.24
N VAL A 19 -10.14 -2.24 0.02
CA VAL A 19 -11.11 -2.64 1.02
C VAL A 19 -11.26 -1.57 2.08
N LYS A 20 -12.48 -1.42 2.59
CA LYS A 20 -12.76 -0.69 3.83
C LYS A 20 -12.96 -1.70 4.95
N THR A 21 -12.32 -1.49 6.08
CA THR A 21 -12.46 -2.36 7.25
C THR A 21 -12.98 -1.57 8.44
N LYS A 22 -13.39 -2.29 9.49
CA LYS A 22 -13.76 -1.69 10.78
C LYS A 22 -12.60 -1.70 11.77
N SER A 23 -11.38 -1.83 11.28
CA SER A 23 -10.18 -1.79 12.11
C SER A 23 -9.92 -0.38 12.61
N HIS A 24 -9.58 -0.26 13.88
CA HIS A 24 -9.25 1.00 14.55
C HIS A 24 -7.87 0.93 15.18
N ILE A 25 -7.27 2.08 15.35
CA ILE A 25 -6.07 2.27 16.14
C ILE A 25 -6.53 2.78 17.51
N TYR A 26 -6.12 2.14 18.59
CA TYR A 26 -6.49 2.52 19.94
C TYR A 26 -5.35 3.32 20.58
N LEU A 27 -5.63 4.59 20.85
CA LEU A 27 -4.71 5.52 21.47
C LEU A 27 -4.99 5.58 22.95
N THR A 28 -3.94 5.44 23.77
CA THR A 28 -3.97 5.82 25.17
C THR A 28 -3.03 7.01 25.37
N THR A 29 -3.58 8.13 25.83
CA THR A 29 -2.78 9.33 26.09
C THR A 29 -1.99 9.20 27.39
N ARG A 30 -1.04 10.11 27.58
CA ARG A 30 -0.26 10.19 28.80
C ARG A 30 -1.13 10.30 30.08
N ASP A 31 -2.27 10.98 29.98
CA ASP A 31 -3.20 11.18 31.09
C ASP A 31 -4.18 10.01 31.27
N GLY A 32 -4.03 8.94 30.46
CA GLY A 32 -4.85 7.74 30.54
C GLY A 32 -6.18 7.83 29.79
N GLU A 33 -6.39 8.85 28.96
CA GLU A 33 -7.54 8.91 28.06
C GLU A 33 -7.42 7.84 26.97
N PHE A 34 -8.52 7.15 26.72
CA PHE A 34 -8.62 6.14 25.68
C PHE A 34 -9.42 6.67 24.49
N VAL A 35 -8.81 6.67 23.31
CA VAL A 35 -9.42 7.16 22.07
C VAL A 35 -9.31 6.09 20.98
N SER A 36 -10.40 5.86 20.28
CA SER A 36 -10.44 5.00 19.10
C SER A 36 -10.32 5.85 17.84
N LEU A 37 -9.30 5.60 17.02
CA LEU A 37 -9.04 6.32 15.78
C LEU A 37 -9.30 5.43 14.59
N THR A 38 -9.96 5.97 13.57
CA THR A 38 -9.96 5.34 12.25
C THR A 38 -8.57 5.47 11.62
N PRO A 39 -8.23 4.67 10.58
CA PRO A 39 -6.99 4.86 9.85
C PRO A 39 -6.81 6.27 9.30
N GLY A 40 -7.89 6.89 8.80
CA GLY A 40 -7.87 8.26 8.31
C GLY A 40 -7.57 9.28 9.41
N GLU A 41 -8.18 9.12 10.58
CA GLU A 41 -7.92 9.97 11.73
C GLU A 41 -6.50 9.80 12.26
N TYR A 42 -6.01 8.56 12.30
CA TYR A 42 -4.62 8.27 12.68
C TYR A 42 -3.62 8.93 11.72
N ALA A 43 -3.89 8.92 10.44
CA ALA A 43 -2.99 9.48 9.42
C ALA A 43 -2.72 10.97 9.60
N VAL A 44 -3.66 11.72 10.20
CA VAL A 44 -3.54 13.16 10.46
C VAL A 44 -3.30 13.50 11.93
N TYR A 45 -3.28 12.49 12.80
CA TYR A 45 -3.01 12.69 14.21
C TYR A 45 -1.53 12.98 14.46
N GLU A 46 -1.25 14.01 15.25
CA GLU A 46 0.12 14.32 15.68
C GLU A 46 0.39 13.68 17.04
N PRO A 47 1.26 12.66 17.09
CA PRO A 47 1.57 11.99 18.35
C PRO A 47 2.12 12.98 19.39
N GLN A 48 1.62 12.85 20.62
CA GLN A 48 2.07 13.64 21.77
C GLN A 48 2.98 12.79 22.66
N PRO A 49 3.89 13.41 23.43
CA PRO A 49 4.70 12.66 24.38
C PRO A 49 3.84 11.85 25.36
N GLY A 50 4.15 10.56 25.50
CA GLY A 50 3.41 9.65 26.38
C GLY A 50 2.23 8.95 25.74
N ASP A 51 1.93 9.23 24.46
CA ASP A 51 0.93 8.47 23.72
C ASP A 51 1.41 7.05 23.46
N THR A 52 0.48 6.09 23.60
CA THR A 52 0.69 4.71 23.19
C THR A 52 -0.40 4.28 22.23
N PHE A 53 -0.03 3.46 21.23
CA PHE A 53 -0.94 3.01 20.18
C PHE A 53 -1.04 1.49 20.18
N ASP A 54 -2.28 1.00 20.01
CA ASP A 54 -2.58 -0.41 19.86
C ASP A 54 -3.13 -0.64 18.45
N PHE A 55 -2.40 -1.43 17.65
CA PHE A 55 -2.75 -1.79 16.28
C PHE A 55 -3.27 -3.22 16.15
N SER A 56 -3.71 -3.83 17.25
CA SER A 56 -4.12 -5.24 17.25
C SER A 56 -5.29 -5.57 16.32
N ASP A 57 -6.17 -4.59 16.03
CA ASP A 57 -7.24 -4.76 15.05
C ASP A 57 -6.71 -5.11 13.64
N PHE A 58 -5.46 -4.73 13.34
CA PHE A 58 -4.85 -4.97 12.04
C PHE A 58 -4.19 -6.35 11.91
N GLU A 59 -4.25 -7.16 12.94
CA GLU A 59 -3.89 -8.58 12.88
C GLU A 59 -4.90 -9.40 12.08
N GLN A 60 -6.05 -8.81 11.77
CA GLN A 60 -7.11 -9.39 10.95
C GLN A 60 -7.64 -8.36 9.96
N VAL A 61 -8.31 -8.83 8.91
CA VAL A 61 -9.12 -7.97 8.04
C VAL A 61 -10.55 -7.96 8.61
N LYS A 62 -10.83 -6.92 9.39
CA LYS A 62 -12.01 -6.85 10.24
C LYS A 62 -13.21 -6.29 9.51
N SER A 63 -14.28 -7.10 9.39
CA SER A 63 -15.54 -6.70 8.74
C SER A 63 -15.33 -5.99 7.40
N PRO A 64 -14.68 -6.64 6.42
CA PRO A 64 -14.27 -5.99 5.19
C PRO A 64 -15.46 -5.67 4.28
N THR A 65 -15.39 -4.48 3.67
CA THR A 65 -16.25 -4.10 2.54
C THR A 65 -15.37 -3.82 1.33
N PRO A 66 -15.40 -4.66 0.30
CA PRO A 66 -14.57 -4.47 -0.88
C PRO A 66 -14.87 -3.16 -1.60
N ILE A 67 -13.82 -2.50 -2.09
CA ILE A 67 -13.93 -1.36 -3.01
C ILE A 67 -13.92 -1.94 -4.42
N SER A 68 -15.10 -2.22 -4.94
CA SER A 68 -15.28 -3.09 -6.12
C SER A 68 -14.52 -2.63 -7.36
N HIS A 69 -14.52 -1.34 -7.66
CA HIS A 69 -13.82 -0.83 -8.85
C HIS A 69 -12.30 -0.98 -8.74
N MET A 70 -11.75 -0.92 -7.53
CA MET A 70 -10.32 -1.10 -7.30
C MET A 70 -9.93 -2.59 -7.31
N LEU A 71 -10.77 -3.46 -6.76
CA LEU A 71 -10.56 -4.91 -6.88
C LEU A 71 -10.62 -5.35 -8.34
N LEU A 72 -11.53 -4.80 -9.13
CA LEU A 72 -11.59 -5.06 -10.56
C LEU A 72 -10.30 -4.62 -11.26
N LYS A 73 -9.78 -3.45 -10.91
CA LYS A 73 -8.50 -2.95 -11.43
C LYS A 73 -7.34 -3.89 -11.06
N LEU A 74 -7.33 -4.41 -9.85
CA LEU A 74 -6.35 -5.39 -9.40
C LEU A 74 -6.43 -6.68 -10.25
N HIS A 75 -7.63 -7.21 -10.46
CA HIS A 75 -7.83 -8.39 -11.31
C HIS A 75 -7.33 -8.17 -12.74
N TYR A 76 -7.61 -7.01 -13.31
CA TYR A 76 -7.12 -6.66 -14.65
C TYR A 76 -5.59 -6.57 -14.70
N ALA A 77 -4.98 -5.98 -13.68
CA ALA A 77 -3.52 -5.90 -13.60
C ALA A 77 -2.88 -7.29 -13.57
N ILE A 78 -3.40 -8.19 -12.74
CA ILE A 78 -2.91 -9.57 -12.63
C ILE A 78 -3.07 -10.31 -13.97
N ARG A 79 -4.21 -10.16 -14.60
CA ARG A 79 -4.50 -10.80 -15.90
C ARG A 79 -3.57 -10.31 -17.00
N ASN A 80 -3.29 -9.01 -17.04
CA ASN A 80 -2.53 -8.40 -18.12
C ASN A 80 -1.01 -8.46 -17.92
N LEU A 81 -0.56 -8.39 -16.67
CA LEU A 81 0.86 -8.30 -16.34
C LEU A 81 1.43 -9.59 -15.74
N GLY A 82 0.56 -10.47 -15.27
CA GLY A 82 0.94 -11.65 -14.50
C GLY A 82 1.11 -11.32 -13.01
N PRO A 83 0.92 -12.33 -12.13
CA PRO A 83 0.94 -12.11 -10.67
C PRO A 83 2.30 -11.64 -10.14
N ALA A 84 3.40 -11.98 -10.80
CA ALA A 84 4.75 -11.56 -10.39
C ALA A 84 4.99 -10.05 -10.56
N ASN A 85 4.14 -9.35 -11.32
CA ASN A 85 4.26 -7.93 -11.62
C ASN A 85 3.19 -7.08 -10.91
N VAL A 86 2.52 -7.65 -9.95
CA VAL A 86 1.49 -6.96 -9.15
C VAL A 86 1.79 -7.16 -7.67
N PHE A 87 1.79 -6.07 -6.92
CA PHE A 87 2.15 -6.06 -5.51
C PHE A 87 1.08 -5.37 -4.68
N ILE A 88 0.90 -5.86 -3.46
CA ILE A 88 0.25 -5.10 -2.40
C ILE A 88 1.36 -4.50 -1.54
N LEU A 89 1.28 -3.21 -1.28
CA LEU A 89 2.22 -2.48 -0.43
C LEU A 89 1.42 -1.76 0.65
N THR A 90 1.53 -2.24 1.87
CA THR A 90 0.70 -1.79 2.99
C THR A 90 1.52 -1.34 4.19
N ALA A 91 0.98 -0.38 4.94
CA ALA A 91 1.52 0.03 6.22
C ALA A 91 1.28 -1.01 7.33
N ARG A 92 0.36 -1.96 7.12
CA ARG A 92 0.15 -3.07 8.07
C ARG A 92 1.44 -3.85 8.29
N GLY A 93 1.58 -4.44 9.47
CA GLY A 93 2.76 -5.22 9.83
C GLY A 93 2.68 -6.71 9.47
N HIS A 94 1.51 -7.21 9.03
CA HIS A 94 1.27 -8.63 8.76
C HIS A 94 0.59 -8.83 7.42
N ALA A 95 1.24 -9.61 6.54
CA ALA A 95 0.73 -9.92 5.20
C ALA A 95 -0.35 -11.00 5.20
N GLU A 96 -0.30 -11.94 6.14
CA GLU A 96 -1.16 -13.14 6.14
C GLU A 96 -2.67 -12.83 6.16
N PRO A 97 -3.18 -11.91 6.99
CA PRO A 97 -4.60 -11.57 6.96
C PRO A 97 -5.06 -11.03 5.60
N ILE A 98 -4.20 -10.27 4.94
CA ILE A 98 -4.46 -9.71 3.60
C ILE A 98 -4.50 -10.84 2.57
N ARG A 99 -3.54 -11.76 2.65
CA ARG A 99 -3.46 -12.92 1.75
C ARG A 99 -4.74 -13.76 1.82
N ILE A 100 -5.20 -14.05 3.03
CA ILE A 100 -6.43 -14.81 3.25
C ILE A 100 -7.64 -14.10 2.63
N PHE A 101 -7.79 -12.82 2.89
CA PHE A 101 -8.87 -12.01 2.30
C PHE A 101 -8.82 -12.02 0.77
N LEU A 102 -7.64 -11.80 0.18
CA LEU A 102 -7.48 -11.77 -1.27
C LEU A 102 -7.77 -13.11 -1.91
N GLU A 103 -7.36 -14.21 -1.29
CA GLU A 103 -7.68 -15.57 -1.77
C GLU A 103 -9.20 -15.82 -1.79
N GLU A 104 -9.92 -15.36 -0.78
CA GLU A 104 -11.38 -15.40 -0.75
C GLU A 104 -12.02 -14.59 -1.90
N MET A 105 -11.34 -13.53 -2.34
CA MET A 105 -11.74 -12.69 -3.48
C MET A 105 -11.23 -13.21 -4.82
N GLY A 106 -10.63 -14.40 -4.86
CA GLY A 106 -10.10 -15.00 -6.08
C GLY A 106 -8.73 -14.47 -6.52
N VAL A 107 -7.99 -13.82 -5.63
CA VAL A 107 -6.65 -13.29 -5.91
C VAL A 107 -5.60 -14.10 -5.17
N SER A 108 -4.65 -14.65 -5.92
CA SER A 108 -3.53 -15.44 -5.36
C SER A 108 -2.26 -15.20 -6.16
N GLY A 109 -1.12 -15.57 -5.57
CA GLY A 109 0.17 -15.57 -6.27
C GLY A 109 0.84 -14.21 -6.42
N ILE A 110 0.29 -13.15 -5.83
CA ILE A 110 0.92 -11.82 -5.81
C ILE A 110 1.71 -11.62 -4.52
N ASP A 111 2.74 -10.78 -4.58
CA ASP A 111 3.53 -10.43 -3.40
C ASP A 111 2.79 -9.37 -2.56
N ILE A 112 2.80 -9.58 -1.25
CA ILE A 112 2.25 -8.65 -0.28
C ILE A 112 3.40 -8.18 0.60
N ILE A 113 3.71 -6.88 0.52
CA ILE A 113 4.78 -6.25 1.28
C ILE A 113 4.13 -5.50 2.45
N ALA A 114 4.27 -6.05 3.64
CA ALA A 114 3.74 -5.48 4.88
C ALA A 114 4.87 -4.77 5.63
N LEU A 115 4.85 -3.44 5.63
CA LEU A 115 5.95 -2.62 6.13
C LEU A 115 5.99 -2.51 7.66
N GLY A 116 4.82 -2.54 8.31
CA GLY A 116 4.72 -2.20 9.73
C GLY A 116 5.10 -0.76 10.03
N ASP A 117 4.93 0.13 9.06
CA ASP A 117 5.33 1.52 9.13
C ASP A 117 4.38 2.36 8.27
N SER A 118 3.82 3.40 8.85
CA SER A 118 2.90 4.33 8.18
C SER A 118 3.60 5.53 7.55
N ASN A 119 4.92 5.66 7.69
CA ASN A 119 5.67 6.75 7.08
C ASN A 119 5.60 6.67 5.56
N PRO A 120 5.14 7.71 4.86
CA PRO A 120 5.08 7.72 3.39
C PRO A 120 6.41 7.41 2.71
N GLN A 121 7.53 7.81 3.32
CA GLN A 121 8.86 7.55 2.78
C GLN A 121 9.22 6.06 2.83
N ALA A 122 8.62 5.27 3.72
CA ALA A 122 8.83 3.83 3.77
C ALA A 122 8.31 3.14 2.50
N LYS A 123 7.11 3.53 2.03
CA LYS A 123 6.56 3.02 0.76
C LYS A 123 7.41 3.45 -0.43
N ALA A 124 7.80 4.72 -0.49
CA ALA A 124 8.67 5.22 -1.55
C ALA A 124 10.02 4.50 -1.59
N ALA A 125 10.61 4.23 -0.43
CA ALA A 125 11.88 3.52 -0.33
C ALA A 125 11.79 2.09 -0.88
N VAL A 126 10.72 1.36 -0.58
CA VAL A 126 10.50 0.01 -1.13
C VAL A 126 10.40 0.03 -2.65
N ILE A 127 9.66 0.98 -3.20
CA ILE A 127 9.53 1.12 -4.65
C ILE A 127 10.89 1.42 -5.28
N ARG A 128 11.64 2.34 -4.72
CA ARG A 128 12.97 2.70 -5.21
C ARG A 128 13.95 1.53 -5.12
N ASP A 129 14.07 0.94 -3.95
CA ASP A 129 15.18 0.02 -3.64
C ASP A 129 14.90 -1.42 -4.05
N GLU A 130 13.65 -1.88 -3.99
CA GLU A 130 13.30 -3.27 -4.25
C GLU A 130 12.63 -3.49 -5.60
N ILE A 131 11.78 -2.57 -6.05
CA ILE A 131 10.99 -2.75 -7.26
C ILE A 131 11.70 -2.18 -8.48
N LEU A 132 12.14 -0.94 -8.43
CA LEU A 132 12.85 -0.31 -9.55
C LEU A 132 14.19 -0.95 -9.84
N SER A 133 14.85 -1.54 -8.83
CA SER A 133 16.11 -2.28 -9.02
C SER A 133 15.98 -3.53 -9.91
N ARG A 134 14.76 -4.00 -10.15
CA ARG A 134 14.48 -5.15 -11.02
C ARG A 134 14.45 -4.79 -12.52
N GLY A 135 14.80 -3.56 -12.88
CA GLY A 135 14.77 -3.10 -14.27
C GLY A 135 13.39 -2.72 -14.79
N VAL A 136 12.46 -2.42 -13.89
CA VAL A 136 11.11 -1.97 -14.23
C VAL A 136 11.16 -0.58 -14.88
N LYS A 137 10.37 -0.38 -15.95
CA LYS A 137 10.32 0.88 -16.70
C LYS A 137 9.06 1.68 -16.45
N LEU A 138 8.01 1.05 -15.95
CA LEU A 138 6.75 1.72 -15.63
C LEU A 138 6.21 1.17 -14.32
N VAL A 139 6.02 2.06 -13.36
CA VAL A 139 5.36 1.77 -12.08
C VAL A 139 4.06 2.55 -12.02
N LYS A 140 2.96 1.85 -11.73
CA LYS A 140 1.69 2.46 -11.35
C LYS A 140 1.42 2.14 -9.90
N PHE A 141 1.19 3.17 -9.12
CA PHE A 141 0.96 3.10 -7.67
C PHE A 141 -0.40 3.70 -7.33
N PHE A 142 -1.20 2.95 -6.59
CA PHE A 142 -2.57 3.33 -6.20
C PHE A 142 -2.69 3.33 -4.68
N ASP A 143 -3.04 4.48 -4.12
CA ASP A 143 -3.15 4.67 -2.67
C ASP A 143 -4.18 5.77 -2.36
N ASP A 144 -4.89 5.65 -1.26
CA ASP A 144 -5.88 6.65 -0.83
C ASP A 144 -5.23 7.83 -0.08
N SER A 145 -4.03 7.66 0.43
CA SER A 145 -3.29 8.68 1.17
C SER A 145 -2.57 9.65 0.24
N SER A 146 -2.94 10.92 0.29
CA SER A 146 -2.26 11.99 -0.45
C SER A 146 -0.77 12.07 -0.14
N LYS A 147 -0.39 11.79 1.11
CA LYS A 147 1.02 11.81 1.53
C LYS A 147 1.81 10.67 0.90
N ASN A 148 1.24 9.46 0.86
CA ASN A 148 1.86 8.31 0.21
C ASN A 148 2.00 8.55 -1.30
N VAL A 149 0.93 9.03 -1.94
CA VAL A 149 0.93 9.36 -3.37
C VAL A 149 2.00 10.39 -3.70
N ALA A 150 2.12 11.44 -2.90
CA ALA A 150 3.12 12.49 -3.10
C ALA A 150 4.56 11.97 -2.93
N ALA A 151 4.80 11.15 -1.90
CA ALA A 151 6.13 10.58 -1.66
C ALA A 151 6.59 9.69 -2.80
N VAL A 152 5.71 8.85 -3.33
CA VAL A 152 6.02 8.00 -4.49
C VAL A 152 6.19 8.82 -5.76
N LYS A 153 5.34 9.82 -5.98
CA LYS A 153 5.44 10.72 -7.13
C LYS A 153 6.77 11.47 -7.16
N ALA A 154 7.29 11.84 -6.00
CA ALA A 154 8.57 12.55 -5.88
C ALA A 154 9.77 11.70 -6.33
N LEU A 155 9.65 10.38 -6.43
CA LEU A 155 10.72 9.51 -6.92
C LEU A 155 11.15 9.86 -8.35
N ARG A 156 10.27 10.47 -9.16
CA ARG A 156 10.62 10.94 -10.51
C ARG A 156 11.77 11.96 -10.53
N TYR A 157 12.00 12.63 -9.42
CA TYR A 157 13.06 13.64 -9.26
C TYR A 157 14.33 13.08 -8.59
N ASP A 158 14.32 11.77 -8.24
CA ASP A 158 15.50 11.13 -7.65
C ASP A 158 16.54 10.92 -8.75
N PRO A 159 17.76 11.49 -8.61
CA PRO A 159 18.79 11.36 -9.64
C PRO A 159 19.34 9.94 -9.80
N GLU A 160 19.12 9.05 -8.83
CA GLU A 160 19.54 7.66 -8.91
C GLU A 160 18.59 6.80 -9.75
N ILE A 161 17.38 7.29 -10.03
CA ILE A 161 16.41 6.57 -10.87
C ILE A 161 16.67 6.95 -12.34
N PRO A 162 16.83 5.95 -13.23
CA PRO A 162 17.03 6.20 -14.65
C PRO A 162 15.93 7.07 -15.26
N SER A 163 16.30 7.98 -16.15
CA SER A 163 15.38 8.96 -16.75
C SER A 163 14.31 8.33 -17.65
N ASP A 164 14.51 7.09 -18.11
CA ASP A 164 13.54 6.34 -18.91
C ASP A 164 12.48 5.59 -18.08
N VAL A 165 12.60 5.63 -16.74
CA VAL A 165 11.61 5.06 -15.82
C VAL A 165 10.46 6.03 -15.62
N ARG A 166 9.23 5.54 -15.79
CA ARG A 166 8.01 6.32 -15.56
C ARG A 166 7.34 5.86 -14.27
N ILE A 167 6.92 6.82 -13.46
CA ILE A 167 6.20 6.58 -12.21
C ILE A 167 4.87 7.33 -12.29
N ILE A 168 3.78 6.58 -12.23
CA ILE A 168 2.41 7.10 -12.22
C ILE A 168 1.85 6.79 -10.83
N SER A 169 1.71 7.81 -10.01
CA SER A 169 1.19 7.71 -8.65
C SER A 169 -0.19 8.33 -8.59
N VAL A 170 -1.18 7.53 -8.21
CA VAL A 170 -2.60 7.86 -8.33
C VAL A 170 -3.27 7.81 -6.97
N LYS A 171 -3.90 8.91 -6.59
CA LYS A 171 -4.78 8.94 -5.43
C LYS A 171 -6.14 8.33 -5.80
N VAL A 172 -6.54 7.38 -4.99
CA VAL A 172 -7.82 6.68 -5.13
C VAL A 172 -8.92 7.34 -4.32
#